data_2e89944eff68b200dc9570760730a225
#
_entry.id   2e89944eff68b200dc9570760730a225
#
_cell.length_a   1.000
_cell.length_b   1.000
_cell.length_c   1.000
_cell.angle_alpha   90.00
_cell.angle_beta   90.00
_cell.angle_gamma   90.00
#
_symmetry.space_group_name_H-M   'P 1'
#
loop_
_entity.id
_entity.type
_entity.pdbx_description
1 polymer ?
#
loop_
_entity_poly.entity_id
_entity_poly.type
_entity_poly.pdbx_seq_one_letter_code
_entity_poly.pdbx_strand_id
1 'polypeptide(L)'
;MKKVLIIIAAFCILASGVWFGLATASKSTLAAWFEARQADGWLVSHDPIEVKGFPLSLNATIPNLELADPETGWLWSGPAILIDQALLSAGDISVTWPSAHVFATPEARFDIASAQFQSNLQLEPTRNLAVSGAATQLRDPTLQRANDAAWQASLDAATITFTRLQNEDQTYDLNAAIEGLSLPQGLRARLDPAGGIPTFFEQHSLDATLTFSPPRDWDALENAPPQFT
;
A
#
# COMPACT_ATOMS: atom_id res chain seq x y z
N MET A 1 -0.41 16.15 -47.08
CA MET A 1 0.61 16.21 -46.03
C MET A 1 0.34 17.27 -44.97
N LYS A 2 0.10 18.56 -45.34
CA LYS A 2 -0.20 19.64 -44.35
C LYS A 2 -1.39 19.34 -43.43
N LYS A 3 -2.51 18.81 -43.97
CA LYS A 3 -3.72 18.46 -43.17
C LYS A 3 -3.45 17.36 -42.14
N VAL A 4 -2.65 16.35 -42.52
CA VAL A 4 -2.26 15.26 -41.58
C VAL A 4 -1.37 15.78 -40.45
N LEU A 5 -0.42 16.67 -40.77
CA LEU A 5 0.43 17.33 -39.77
C LEU A 5 -0.37 18.17 -38.77
N ILE A 6 -1.39 18.89 -39.25
CA ILE A 6 -2.26 19.70 -38.39
C ILE A 6 -3.09 18.79 -37.46
N ILE A 7 -3.61 17.67 -37.97
CA ILE A 7 -4.37 16.70 -37.14
C ILE A 7 -3.47 16.09 -36.05
N ILE A 8 -2.25 15.69 -36.43
CA ILE A 8 -1.28 15.16 -35.44
C ILE A 8 -0.95 16.21 -34.39
N ALA A 9 -0.67 17.45 -34.80
CA ALA A 9 -0.35 18.53 -33.86
C ALA A 9 -1.54 18.80 -32.92
N ALA A 10 -2.76 18.86 -33.44
CA ALA A 10 -3.96 19.08 -32.62
C ALA A 10 -4.16 17.92 -31.63
N PHE A 11 -3.94 16.68 -32.06
CA PHE A 11 -4.00 15.49 -31.17
C PHE A 11 -2.93 15.56 -30.07
N CYS A 12 -1.70 15.92 -30.40
CA CYS A 12 -0.63 16.07 -29.41
C CYS A 12 -0.93 17.16 -28.37
N ILE A 13 -1.49 18.30 -28.80
CA ILE A 13 -1.89 19.38 -27.90
C ILE A 13 -3.02 18.92 -26.96
N LEU A 14 -4.01 18.24 -27.50
CA LEU A 14 -5.12 17.71 -26.71
C LEU A 14 -4.65 16.68 -25.68
N ALA A 15 -3.84 15.69 -26.11
CA ALA A 15 -3.27 14.68 -25.26
C ALA A 15 -2.40 15.28 -24.14
N SER A 16 -1.60 16.30 -24.47
CA SER A 16 -0.81 17.03 -23.48
C SER A 16 -1.73 17.73 -22.47
N GLY A 17 -2.76 18.43 -22.92
CA GLY A 17 -3.70 19.14 -22.04
C GLY A 17 -4.40 18.17 -21.07
N VAL A 18 -4.87 17.04 -21.57
CA VAL A 18 -5.51 15.99 -20.74
C VAL A 18 -4.51 15.45 -19.71
N TRP A 19 -3.30 15.09 -20.16
CA TRP A 19 -2.29 14.54 -19.24
C TRP A 19 -1.92 15.53 -18.14
N PHE A 20 -1.65 16.79 -18.46
CA PHE A 20 -1.33 17.82 -17.46
C PHE A 20 -2.49 18.06 -16.48
N GLY A 21 -3.73 18.01 -16.97
CA GLY A 21 -4.92 18.09 -16.13
C GLY A 21 -4.98 16.93 -15.13
N LEU A 22 -4.80 15.69 -15.60
CA LEU A 22 -4.79 14.49 -14.75
C LEU A 22 -3.61 14.48 -13.76
N ALA A 23 -2.42 14.87 -14.20
CA ALA A 23 -1.25 14.97 -13.32
C ALA A 23 -1.45 15.99 -12.20
N THR A 24 -2.08 17.14 -12.51
CA THR A 24 -2.42 18.15 -11.51
C THR A 24 -3.49 17.63 -10.54
N ALA A 25 -4.53 16.98 -11.06
CA ALA A 25 -5.59 16.38 -10.24
C ALA A 25 -5.02 15.30 -9.30
N SER A 26 -4.14 14.43 -9.80
CA SER A 26 -3.48 13.40 -8.98
C SER A 26 -2.68 14.02 -7.83
N LYS A 27 -1.89 15.07 -8.11
CA LYS A 27 -1.15 15.81 -7.07
C LYS A 27 -2.09 16.43 -6.04
N SER A 28 -3.17 17.08 -6.48
CA SER A 28 -4.10 17.74 -5.57
C SER A 28 -4.87 16.73 -4.70
N THR A 29 -5.21 15.56 -5.24
CA THR A 29 -5.88 14.50 -4.49
C THR A 29 -4.96 13.94 -3.40
N LEU A 30 -3.69 13.65 -3.73
CA LEU A 30 -2.71 13.20 -2.72
C LEU A 30 -2.47 14.27 -1.65
N ALA A 31 -2.32 15.54 -2.05
CA ALA A 31 -2.17 16.63 -1.10
C ALA A 31 -3.38 16.78 -0.17
N ALA A 32 -4.59 16.72 -0.73
CA ALA A 32 -5.83 16.80 0.04
C ALA A 32 -5.96 15.63 1.03
N TRP A 33 -5.51 14.42 0.65
CA TRP A 33 -5.48 13.28 1.56
C TRP A 33 -4.53 13.54 2.75
N PHE A 34 -3.32 14.06 2.49
CA PHE A 34 -2.39 14.41 3.56
C PHE A 34 -2.91 15.53 4.46
N GLU A 35 -3.54 16.55 3.88
CA GLU A 35 -4.19 17.64 4.64
C GLU A 35 -5.31 17.11 5.54
N ALA A 36 -6.12 16.15 5.03
CA ALA A 36 -7.15 15.50 5.83
C ALA A 36 -6.55 14.74 7.02
N ARG A 37 -5.47 13.98 6.80
CA ARG A 37 -4.77 13.28 7.91
C ARG A 37 -4.21 14.27 8.94
N GLN A 38 -3.65 15.41 8.50
CA GLN A 38 -3.21 16.45 9.42
C GLN A 38 -4.37 17.05 10.21
N ALA A 39 -5.53 17.23 9.57
CA ALA A 39 -6.73 17.70 10.27
C ALA A 39 -7.24 16.70 11.33
N ASP A 40 -7.03 15.38 11.10
CA ASP A 40 -7.32 14.31 12.06
C ASP A 40 -6.24 14.18 13.16
N GLY A 41 -5.25 15.07 13.20
CA GLY A 41 -4.22 15.12 14.25
C GLY A 41 -2.94 14.35 13.92
N TRP A 42 -2.83 13.76 12.74
CA TRP A 42 -1.59 13.09 12.31
C TRP A 42 -0.49 14.10 12.00
N LEU A 43 0.74 13.71 12.26
CA LEU A 43 1.93 14.43 11.80
C LEU A 43 2.34 13.83 10.45
N VAL A 44 2.30 14.67 9.41
CA VAL A 44 2.63 14.29 8.04
C VAL A 44 3.74 15.18 7.54
N SER A 45 4.83 14.57 7.06
CA SER A 45 5.95 15.26 6.42
C SER A 45 6.33 14.51 5.15
N HIS A 46 6.55 15.25 4.06
CA HIS A 46 7.06 14.73 2.79
C HIS A 46 7.65 15.85 1.95
N ASP A 47 8.53 15.50 1.02
CA ASP A 47 9.00 16.42 -0.01
C ASP A 47 7.95 16.61 -1.12
N PRO A 48 8.13 17.61 -2.00
CA PRO A 48 7.16 17.89 -3.07
C PRO A 48 6.85 16.64 -3.92
N ILE A 49 5.55 16.32 -4.04
CA ILE A 49 5.05 15.22 -4.87
C ILE A 49 5.39 15.48 -6.34
N GLU A 50 6.03 14.54 -6.99
CA GLU A 50 6.34 14.58 -8.41
C GLU A 50 5.40 13.65 -9.18
N VAL A 51 4.88 14.09 -10.34
CA VAL A 51 4.15 13.23 -11.28
C VAL A 51 4.82 13.28 -12.64
N LYS A 52 5.18 12.12 -13.17
CA LYS A 52 5.88 11.89 -14.44
C LYS A 52 5.09 10.88 -15.30
N GLY A 53 5.60 10.51 -16.48
CA GLY A 53 5.03 9.41 -17.31
C GLY A 53 4.24 9.87 -18.53
N PHE A 54 4.34 11.17 -18.91
CA PHE A 54 3.72 11.69 -20.14
C PHE A 54 4.11 10.83 -21.38
N PRO A 55 3.18 10.52 -22.27
CA PRO A 55 1.75 10.84 -22.23
C PRO A 55 0.85 9.68 -21.76
N LEU A 56 1.41 8.50 -21.40
CA LEU A 56 0.66 7.25 -21.28
C LEU A 56 0.47 6.76 -19.84
N SER A 57 1.16 7.35 -18.89
CA SER A 57 1.05 6.97 -17.48
C SER A 57 1.09 8.19 -16.55
N LEU A 58 0.66 7.96 -15.32
CA LEU A 58 0.81 8.86 -14.18
C LEU A 58 1.64 8.14 -13.14
N ASN A 59 2.89 8.53 -13.00
CA ASN A 59 3.84 7.95 -12.06
C ASN A 59 4.10 8.98 -10.98
N ALA A 60 3.38 8.87 -9.86
CA ALA A 60 3.54 9.75 -8.73
C ALA A 60 4.63 9.21 -7.80
N THR A 61 5.52 10.10 -7.37
CA THR A 61 6.55 9.82 -6.36
C THR A 61 6.32 10.74 -5.17
N ILE A 62 6.25 10.16 -3.98
CA ILE A 62 6.13 10.87 -2.71
C ILE A 62 7.45 10.65 -1.95
N PRO A 63 8.41 11.58 -2.03
CA PRO A 63 9.72 11.38 -1.42
C PRO A 63 9.68 11.71 0.08
N ASN A 64 10.56 11.05 0.86
CA ASN A 64 10.80 11.29 2.27
C ASN A 64 9.51 11.36 3.11
N LEU A 65 8.59 10.42 2.83
CA LEU A 65 7.30 10.38 3.53
C LEU A 65 7.49 9.88 4.96
N GLU A 66 6.98 10.66 5.89
CA GLU A 66 6.83 10.32 7.30
C GLU A 66 5.38 10.55 7.75
N LEU A 67 4.80 9.54 8.36
CA LEU A 67 3.46 9.56 8.92
C LEU A 67 3.55 9.14 10.38
N ALA A 68 3.04 9.97 11.28
CA ALA A 68 2.96 9.63 12.70
C ALA A 68 1.57 9.95 13.24
N ASP A 69 1.04 9.02 14.01
CA ASP A 69 -0.21 9.21 14.76
C ASP A 69 0.13 9.42 16.23
N PRO A 70 -0.01 10.65 16.77
CA PRO A 70 0.28 10.95 18.16
C PRO A 70 -0.67 10.26 19.16
N GLU A 71 -1.89 9.88 18.72
CA GLU A 71 -2.87 9.23 19.60
C GLU A 71 -2.46 7.80 19.91
N THR A 72 -2.03 7.04 18.91
CA THR A 72 -1.57 5.67 19.07
C THR A 72 -0.06 5.56 19.31
N GLY A 73 0.70 6.60 19.00
CA GLY A 73 2.16 6.62 19.03
C GLY A 73 2.83 5.86 17.89
N TRP A 74 2.11 5.56 16.82
CA TRP A 74 2.68 4.92 15.63
C TRP A 74 3.40 5.92 14.74
N LEU A 75 4.52 5.47 14.18
CA LEU A 75 5.27 6.20 13.17
C LEU A 75 5.67 5.25 12.04
N TRP A 76 5.48 5.69 10.82
CA TRP A 76 6.05 5.07 9.64
C TRP A 76 6.88 6.10 8.88
N SER A 77 8.07 5.73 8.41
CA SER A 77 8.90 6.59 7.56
C SER A 77 9.65 5.79 6.51
N GLY A 78 9.76 6.37 5.31
CA GLY A 78 10.47 5.74 4.19
C GLY A 78 10.96 6.77 3.16
N PRO A 79 11.99 6.40 2.36
CA PRO A 79 12.62 7.34 1.42
C PRO A 79 11.71 7.76 0.26
N ALA A 80 10.83 6.88 -0.22
CA ALA A 80 9.85 7.21 -1.24
C ALA A 80 8.77 6.13 -1.35
N ILE A 81 7.53 6.56 -1.69
CA ILE A 81 6.48 5.68 -2.22
C ILE A 81 6.29 6.05 -3.69
N LEU A 82 6.21 5.03 -4.56
CA LEU A 82 5.92 5.22 -5.98
C LEU A 82 4.53 4.66 -6.26
N ILE A 83 3.72 5.44 -6.97
CA ILE A 83 2.37 5.06 -7.39
C ILE A 83 2.33 5.18 -8.91
N ASP A 84 2.14 4.06 -9.59
CA ASP A 84 2.12 3.98 -11.04
C ASP A 84 0.72 3.62 -11.53
N GLN A 85 0.20 4.41 -12.47
CA GLN A 85 -1.09 4.21 -13.10
C GLN A 85 -0.97 4.40 -14.61
N ALA A 86 -1.30 3.36 -15.38
CA ALA A 86 -1.40 3.48 -16.83
C ALA A 86 -2.73 4.14 -17.21
N LEU A 87 -2.71 5.15 -18.09
CA LEU A 87 -3.93 5.86 -18.49
C LEU A 87 -4.90 4.99 -19.29
N LEU A 88 -4.40 3.96 -19.97
CA LEU A 88 -5.23 3.01 -20.73
C LEU A 88 -5.84 1.91 -19.83
N SER A 89 -5.36 1.77 -18.61
CA SER A 89 -5.86 0.84 -17.59
C SER A 89 -6.11 1.61 -16.29
N ALA A 90 -6.98 2.61 -16.36
CA ALA A 90 -7.18 3.58 -15.28
C ALA A 90 -7.63 2.93 -13.94
N GLY A 91 -8.14 1.71 -13.97
CA GLY A 91 -8.49 0.93 -12.77
C GLY A 91 -7.32 0.20 -12.12
N ASP A 92 -6.17 0.05 -12.81
CA ASP A 92 -5.02 -0.68 -12.29
C ASP A 92 -3.99 0.31 -11.73
N ILE A 93 -3.74 0.22 -10.43
CA ILE A 93 -2.77 1.05 -9.72
C ILE A 93 -1.72 0.14 -9.09
N SER A 94 -0.45 0.42 -9.34
CA SER A 94 0.67 -0.25 -8.70
C SER A 94 1.32 0.69 -7.69
N VAL A 95 1.54 0.21 -6.46
CA VAL A 95 2.25 0.93 -5.40
C VAL A 95 3.52 0.17 -5.09
N THR A 96 4.66 0.81 -5.31
CA THR A 96 5.97 0.28 -4.92
C THR A 96 6.39 0.95 -3.61
N TRP A 97 6.54 0.13 -2.59
CA TRP A 97 7.00 0.54 -1.28
C TRP A 97 8.53 0.59 -1.23
N PRO A 98 9.12 1.39 -0.35
CA PRO A 98 10.57 1.45 -0.24
C PRO A 98 11.17 0.12 0.22
N SER A 99 12.33 -0.22 -0.33
CA SER A 99 13.09 -1.42 0.04
C SER A 99 13.61 -1.37 1.49
N ALA A 100 13.71 -0.18 2.07
CA ALA A 100 14.07 0.03 3.47
C ALA A 100 13.18 1.13 4.04
N HIS A 101 12.54 0.87 5.17
CA HIS A 101 11.68 1.82 5.86
C HIS A 101 11.64 1.51 7.36
N VAL A 102 11.10 2.42 8.11
CA VAL A 102 11.02 2.33 9.58
C VAL A 102 9.56 2.28 9.99
N PHE A 103 9.27 1.40 10.95
CA PHE A 103 8.01 1.41 11.68
C PHE A 103 8.31 1.49 13.17
N ALA A 104 7.66 2.40 13.88
CA ALA A 104 7.83 2.55 15.31
C ALA A 104 6.48 2.57 16.02
N THR A 105 6.49 2.01 17.23
CA THR A 105 5.42 2.08 18.23
C THR A 105 5.99 2.66 19.51
N PRO A 106 5.17 2.98 20.52
CA PRO A 106 5.68 3.42 21.83
C PRO A 106 6.67 2.44 22.47
N GLU A 107 6.53 1.13 22.17
CA GLU A 107 7.32 0.08 22.79
C GLU A 107 8.60 -0.26 22.02
N ALA A 108 8.61 -0.04 20.69
CA ALA A 108 9.71 -0.48 19.87
C ALA A 108 9.78 0.25 18.52
N ARG A 109 11.01 0.38 18.01
CA ARG A 109 11.30 0.81 16.65
C ARG A 109 11.84 -0.39 15.88
N PHE A 110 11.34 -0.54 14.65
CA PHE A 110 11.71 -1.60 13.73
C PHE A 110 12.26 -1.01 12.44
N ASP A 111 13.42 -1.50 12.05
CA ASP A 111 13.97 -1.28 10.72
C ASP A 111 13.49 -2.44 9.84
N ILE A 112 12.84 -2.11 8.75
CA ILE A 112 12.24 -3.07 7.81
C ILE A 112 13.02 -2.95 6.51
N ALA A 113 13.48 -4.09 5.99
CA ALA A 113 14.11 -4.17 4.67
C ALA A 113 13.47 -5.30 3.86
N SER A 114 13.36 -5.13 2.54
CA SER A 114 12.84 -6.15 1.63
C SER A 114 13.48 -6.02 0.26
N ALA A 115 13.65 -7.14 -0.45
CA ALA A 115 14.08 -7.11 -1.84
C ALA A 115 12.99 -6.57 -2.77
N GLN A 116 11.72 -6.85 -2.44
CA GLN A 116 10.55 -6.32 -3.16
C GLN A 116 9.39 -6.15 -2.19
N PHE A 117 8.72 -5.00 -2.29
CA PHE A 117 7.44 -4.75 -1.65
C PHE A 117 6.57 -3.96 -2.61
N GLN A 118 5.57 -4.64 -3.18
CA GLN A 118 4.69 -4.09 -4.19
C GLN A 118 3.24 -4.47 -3.91
N SER A 119 2.35 -3.49 -4.07
CA SER A 119 0.91 -3.67 -3.98
C SER A 119 0.27 -3.27 -5.29
N ASN A 120 -0.62 -4.10 -5.84
CA ASN A 120 -1.42 -3.79 -7.01
C ASN A 120 -2.87 -3.71 -6.58
N LEU A 121 -3.52 -2.59 -6.90
CA LEU A 121 -4.94 -2.36 -6.63
C LEU A 121 -5.70 -2.37 -7.94
N GLN A 122 -6.89 -2.96 -7.93
CA GLN A 122 -7.84 -2.95 -9.02
C GLN A 122 -9.08 -2.18 -8.59
N LEU A 123 -9.38 -1.11 -9.29
CA LEU A 123 -10.55 -0.27 -9.08
C LEU A 123 -11.60 -0.57 -10.14
N GLU A 124 -12.85 -0.66 -9.75
CA GLU A 124 -13.96 -0.71 -10.71
C GLU A 124 -14.08 0.67 -11.39
N PRO A 125 -14.29 0.71 -12.73
CA PRO A 125 -14.47 1.96 -13.47
C PRO A 125 -15.87 2.55 -13.24
N THR A 126 -16.29 2.63 -11.99
CA THR A 126 -17.55 3.24 -11.54
C THR A 126 -17.27 4.64 -11.00
N ARG A 127 -18.34 5.44 -10.78
CA ARG A 127 -18.18 6.78 -10.21
C ARG A 127 -17.52 6.79 -8.82
N ASN A 128 -17.64 5.70 -8.08
CA ASN A 128 -17.16 5.59 -6.71
C ASN A 128 -15.77 4.92 -6.62
N LEU A 129 -15.16 4.51 -7.77
CA LEU A 129 -13.85 3.85 -7.83
C LEU A 129 -13.69 2.75 -6.77
N ALA A 130 -14.73 1.91 -6.61
CA ALA A 130 -14.71 0.85 -5.61
C ALA A 130 -13.54 -0.12 -5.86
N VAL A 131 -12.85 -0.53 -4.82
CA VAL A 131 -11.77 -1.53 -4.94
C VAL A 131 -12.41 -2.88 -5.24
N SER A 132 -12.06 -3.46 -6.37
CA SER A 132 -12.47 -4.82 -6.77
C SER A 132 -11.45 -5.88 -6.36
N GLY A 133 -10.19 -5.48 -6.18
CA GLY A 133 -9.13 -6.37 -5.76
C GLY A 133 -7.87 -5.64 -5.34
N ALA A 134 -7.08 -6.30 -4.52
CA ALA A 134 -5.73 -5.89 -4.18
C ALA A 134 -4.83 -7.12 -4.07
N ALA A 135 -3.57 -7.00 -4.48
CA ALA A 135 -2.56 -8.04 -4.31
C ALA A 135 -1.26 -7.39 -3.84
N THR A 136 -0.76 -7.84 -2.70
CA THR A 136 0.51 -7.38 -2.15
C THR A 136 1.52 -8.52 -2.18
N GLN A 137 2.71 -8.25 -2.67
CA GLN A 137 3.83 -9.18 -2.76
C GLN A 137 5.03 -8.63 -2.00
N LEU A 138 5.60 -9.46 -1.14
CA LEU A 138 6.85 -9.19 -0.45
C LEU A 138 7.86 -10.32 -0.78
N ARG A 139 9.13 -9.94 -0.96
CA ARG A 139 10.24 -10.88 -1.10
C ARG A 139 11.37 -10.50 -0.15
N ASP A 140 11.88 -11.51 0.53
CA ASP A 140 12.97 -11.42 1.50
C ASP A 140 12.78 -10.28 2.53
N PRO A 141 11.57 -10.06 3.10
CA PRO A 141 11.42 -9.06 4.12
C PRO A 141 12.09 -9.48 5.42
N THR A 142 12.79 -8.52 6.00
CA THR A 142 13.39 -8.62 7.33
C THR A 142 12.85 -7.51 8.21
N LEU A 143 12.54 -7.84 9.45
CA LEU A 143 12.11 -6.93 10.48
C LEU A 143 13.10 -7.03 11.64
N GLN A 144 13.86 -5.97 11.88
CA GLN A 144 14.87 -5.92 12.94
C GLN A 144 14.50 -4.85 13.97
N ARG A 145 14.61 -5.18 15.24
CA ARG A 145 14.41 -4.20 16.31
C ARG A 145 15.64 -3.31 16.44
N ALA A 146 15.45 -1.98 16.36
CA ALA A 146 16.56 -1.03 16.28
C ALA A 146 17.60 -1.12 17.42
N ASN A 147 17.16 -1.47 18.62
CA ASN A 147 18.03 -1.55 19.81
C ASN A 147 18.36 -3.00 20.22
N ASP A 148 18.02 -3.99 19.40
CA ASP A 148 18.23 -5.41 19.70
C ASP A 148 18.52 -6.18 18.40
N ALA A 149 19.77 -6.25 18.01
CA ALA A 149 20.20 -6.94 16.80
C ALA A 149 19.92 -8.45 16.82
N ALA A 150 19.71 -9.05 17.99
CA ALA A 150 19.33 -10.46 18.13
C ALA A 150 17.82 -10.67 17.89
N TRP A 151 17.03 -9.62 17.94
CA TRP A 151 15.60 -9.67 17.65
C TRP A 151 15.36 -9.38 16.17
N GLN A 152 15.31 -10.42 15.38
CA GLN A 152 15.02 -10.35 13.94
C GLN A 152 13.96 -11.38 13.57
N ALA A 153 12.96 -10.93 12.80
CA ALA A 153 12.04 -11.79 12.07
C ALA A 153 12.34 -11.67 10.57
N SER A 154 12.14 -12.75 9.84
CA SER A 154 12.29 -12.76 8.37
C SER A 154 11.33 -13.76 7.75
N LEU A 155 11.06 -13.57 6.47
CA LEU A 155 10.39 -14.57 5.64
C LEU A 155 10.98 -14.52 4.22
N ASP A 156 10.82 -15.59 3.44
CA ASP A 156 11.32 -15.66 2.06
C ASP A 156 10.35 -14.95 1.12
N ALA A 157 9.05 -15.23 1.25
CA ALA A 157 8.02 -14.58 0.47
C ALA A 157 6.69 -14.46 1.21
N ALA A 158 5.93 -13.41 0.91
CA ALA A 158 4.52 -13.33 1.25
C ALA A 158 3.72 -12.80 0.07
N THR A 159 2.53 -13.38 -0.12
CA THR A 159 1.52 -12.88 -1.05
C THR A 159 0.21 -12.74 -0.28
N ILE A 160 -0.38 -11.54 -0.34
CA ILE A 160 -1.67 -11.25 0.26
C ILE A 160 -2.57 -10.77 -0.85
N THR A 161 -3.71 -11.44 -1.04
CA THR A 161 -4.72 -11.05 -2.04
C THR A 161 -6.03 -10.76 -1.36
N PHE A 162 -6.70 -9.75 -1.87
CA PHE A 162 -7.99 -9.29 -1.39
C PHE A 162 -8.89 -9.11 -2.60
N THR A 163 -9.97 -9.86 -2.72
CA THR A 163 -10.81 -9.89 -3.91
C THR A 163 -12.28 -9.76 -3.52
N ARG A 164 -12.99 -8.81 -4.14
CA ARG A 164 -14.42 -8.63 -3.91
C ARG A 164 -15.21 -9.79 -4.51
N LEU A 165 -16.14 -10.34 -3.74
CA LEU A 165 -17.08 -11.36 -4.22
C LEU A 165 -18.17 -10.71 -5.08
N GLN A 166 -18.39 -11.25 -6.28
CA GLN A 166 -19.28 -10.65 -7.30
C GLN A 166 -20.73 -10.78 -6.94
N ASN A 167 -21.30 -11.23 -6.07
CA ASN A 167 -22.75 -11.31 -5.78
C ASN A 167 -23.09 -11.00 -4.32
N GLU A 168 -22.13 -10.49 -3.58
CA GLU A 168 -22.30 -10.16 -2.17
C GLU A 168 -21.85 -8.73 -1.94
N ASP A 169 -22.73 -7.89 -1.43
CA ASP A 169 -22.40 -6.52 -1.11
C ASP A 169 -21.36 -6.49 0.01
N GLN A 170 -20.27 -5.75 -0.23
CA GLN A 170 -19.20 -5.49 0.74
C GLN A 170 -18.53 -6.76 1.30
N THR A 171 -18.53 -7.87 0.53
CA THR A 171 -17.89 -9.13 0.92
C THR A 171 -16.63 -9.36 0.08
N TYR A 172 -15.55 -9.73 0.76
CA TYR A 172 -14.22 -9.89 0.16
C TYR A 172 -13.57 -11.19 0.65
N ASP A 173 -12.91 -11.89 -0.26
CA ASP A 173 -12.01 -12.98 0.07
C ASP A 173 -10.61 -12.45 0.31
N LEU A 174 -10.05 -12.78 1.46
CA LEU A 174 -8.68 -12.54 1.85
C LEU A 174 -7.91 -13.86 1.81
N ASN A 175 -6.87 -13.92 1.00
CA ASN A 175 -5.94 -15.05 0.98
C ASN A 175 -4.56 -14.51 1.31
N ALA A 176 -3.86 -15.13 2.26
CA ALA A 176 -2.48 -14.83 2.58
C ALA A 176 -1.64 -16.12 2.52
N ALA A 177 -0.55 -16.09 1.78
CA ALA A 177 0.43 -17.15 1.72
C ALA A 177 1.78 -16.60 2.19
N ILE A 178 2.45 -17.32 3.09
CA ILE A 178 3.74 -16.95 3.68
C ILE A 178 4.68 -18.14 3.55
N GLU A 179 5.89 -17.90 3.10
CA GLU A 179 6.95 -18.89 2.92
C GLU A 179 8.18 -18.50 3.73
N GLY A 180 8.84 -19.48 4.34
CA GLY A 180 10.12 -19.31 4.99
C GLY A 180 10.11 -18.42 6.23
N LEU A 181 9.04 -18.45 7.03
CA LEU A 181 8.93 -17.58 8.21
C LEU A 181 9.87 -18.02 9.33
N SER A 182 10.74 -17.12 9.74
CA SER A 182 11.62 -17.24 10.91
C SER A 182 11.22 -16.19 11.96
N LEU A 183 10.91 -16.64 13.16
CA LEU A 183 10.54 -15.79 14.29
C LEU A 183 11.70 -15.64 15.29
N PRO A 184 11.90 -14.44 15.86
CA PRO A 184 12.93 -14.24 16.90
C PRO A 184 12.61 -15.04 18.16
N GLN A 185 13.68 -15.55 18.82
CA GLN A 185 13.55 -16.40 20.01
C GLN A 185 12.70 -15.75 21.10
N GLY A 186 12.89 -14.46 21.36
CA GLY A 186 12.14 -13.74 22.39
C GLY A 186 10.64 -13.66 22.12
N LEU A 187 10.23 -13.58 20.84
CA LEU A 187 8.82 -13.61 20.46
C LEU A 187 8.25 -15.03 20.62
N ARG A 188 8.97 -16.05 20.14
CA ARG A 188 8.57 -17.46 20.31
C ARG A 188 8.37 -17.84 21.77
N ALA A 189 9.30 -17.47 22.63
CA ALA A 189 9.21 -17.76 24.06
C ALA A 189 8.03 -17.06 24.76
N ARG A 190 7.56 -15.91 24.22
CA ARG A 190 6.35 -15.23 24.72
C ARG A 190 5.07 -15.91 24.25
N LEU A 191 5.03 -16.34 22.98
CA LEU A 191 3.87 -16.98 22.37
C LEU A 191 3.67 -18.41 22.90
N ASP A 192 4.77 -19.10 23.13
CA ASP A 192 4.78 -20.48 23.63
C ASP A 192 5.93 -20.70 24.62
N PRO A 193 5.71 -20.47 25.90
CA PRO A 193 6.70 -20.75 26.94
C PRO A 193 7.13 -22.23 27.04
N ALA A 194 6.30 -23.16 26.54
CA ALA A 194 6.58 -24.58 26.52
C ALA A 194 7.55 -25.00 25.40
N GLY A 195 7.81 -24.11 24.42
CA GLY A 195 8.80 -24.31 23.37
C GLY A 195 8.37 -25.22 22.22
N GLY A 196 7.08 -25.42 22.01
CA GLY A 196 6.53 -26.20 20.91
C GLY A 196 6.54 -25.48 19.55
N ILE A 197 6.62 -24.12 19.54
CA ILE A 197 6.69 -23.34 18.30
C ILE A 197 8.04 -23.55 17.62
N PRO A 198 8.08 -24.03 16.35
CA PRO A 198 9.33 -24.23 15.62
C PRO A 198 10.06 -22.90 15.36
N THR A 199 11.35 -23.00 15.07
CA THR A 199 12.18 -21.83 14.74
C THR A 199 11.92 -21.31 13.33
N PHE A 200 11.44 -22.19 12.46
CA PHE A 200 11.23 -21.94 11.05
C PHE A 200 9.95 -22.62 10.59
N PHE A 201 9.18 -21.93 9.75
CA PHE A 201 7.94 -22.41 9.15
C PHE A 201 8.10 -22.37 7.63
N GLU A 202 8.00 -23.53 6.97
CA GLU A 202 8.21 -23.64 5.53
C GLU A 202 7.12 -22.90 4.75
N GLN A 203 5.85 -23.19 5.05
CA GLN A 203 4.73 -22.59 4.35
C GLN A 203 3.49 -22.48 5.25
N HIS A 204 2.82 -21.35 5.18
CA HIS A 204 1.53 -21.13 5.81
C HIS A 204 0.60 -20.38 4.89
N SER A 205 -0.69 -20.74 4.92
CA SER A 205 -1.75 -20.01 4.26
C SER A 205 -2.86 -19.66 5.25
N LEU A 206 -3.50 -18.53 5.02
CA LEU A 206 -4.71 -18.07 5.69
C LEU A 206 -5.73 -17.73 4.62
N ASP A 207 -6.91 -18.30 4.72
CA ASP A 207 -8.06 -17.97 3.90
C ASP A 207 -9.16 -17.45 4.82
N ALA A 208 -9.71 -16.28 4.51
CA ALA A 208 -10.77 -15.66 5.29
C ALA A 208 -11.74 -14.89 4.39
N THR A 209 -13.00 -14.88 4.74
CA THR A 209 -14.01 -14.04 4.09
C THR A 209 -14.36 -12.90 5.03
N LEU A 210 -14.27 -11.66 4.54
CA LEU A 210 -14.56 -10.45 5.29
C LEU A 210 -15.82 -9.79 4.74
N THR A 211 -16.82 -9.60 5.59
CA THR A 211 -18.04 -8.88 5.24
C THR A 211 -18.12 -7.58 6.03
N PHE A 212 -18.30 -6.48 5.32
CA PHE A 212 -18.45 -5.14 5.93
C PHE A 212 -19.94 -4.78 5.98
N SER A 213 -20.45 -4.52 7.17
CA SER A 213 -21.85 -4.12 7.38
C SER A 213 -21.94 -2.99 8.40
N PRO A 214 -22.67 -1.91 8.14
CA PRO A 214 -23.34 -1.55 6.87
C PRO A 214 -22.33 -1.24 5.75
N PRO A 215 -22.79 -1.16 4.47
CA PRO A 215 -21.94 -0.74 3.36
C PRO A 215 -21.26 0.57 3.69
N ARG A 216 -19.96 0.65 3.52
CA ARG A 216 -19.15 1.80 3.90
C ARG A 216 -18.33 2.28 2.74
N ASP A 217 -18.23 3.58 2.59
CA ASP A 217 -17.20 4.19 1.76
C ASP A 217 -15.83 3.93 2.39
N TRP A 218 -14.79 3.90 1.57
CA TRP A 218 -13.41 3.65 2.03
C TRP A 218 -12.96 4.61 3.14
N ASP A 219 -13.45 5.84 3.14
CA ASP A 219 -13.24 6.84 4.19
C ASP A 219 -13.77 6.37 5.57
N ALA A 220 -14.72 5.46 5.57
CA ALA A 220 -15.29 4.91 6.81
C ALA A 220 -14.54 3.65 7.32
N LEU A 221 -13.71 3.00 6.50
CA LEU A 221 -12.89 1.85 6.94
C LEU A 221 -11.82 2.25 7.97
N GLU A 222 -11.38 3.50 7.97
CA GLU A 222 -10.45 4.03 8.96
C GLU A 222 -11.07 4.11 10.36
N ASN A 223 -12.39 4.20 10.47
CA ASN A 223 -13.11 4.46 11.71
C ASN A 223 -13.86 3.27 12.31
N ALA A 224 -13.83 2.10 11.70
CA ALA A 224 -14.45 0.90 12.28
C ALA A 224 -13.82 -0.39 11.78
N PRO A 225 -13.30 -1.22 12.70
CA PRO A 225 -12.70 -2.50 12.35
C PRO A 225 -13.72 -3.43 11.66
N PRO A 226 -13.26 -4.30 10.74
CA PRO A 226 -14.09 -5.33 10.13
C PRO A 226 -14.62 -6.28 11.22
N GLN A 227 -15.86 -6.75 11.06
CA GLN A 227 -16.38 -7.84 11.87
C GLN A 227 -15.97 -9.15 11.22
N PHE A 228 -15.24 -9.98 11.94
CA PHE A 228 -14.88 -11.32 11.52
C PHE A 228 -16.05 -12.25 11.86
N THR A 229 -16.56 -12.98 10.88
CA THR A 229 -17.56 -14.04 11.06
C THR A 229 -16.93 -15.41 10.88
#